data_e2c81b2676f9c091f801f1a97522a9b8
#
_entry.id   e2c81b2676f9c091f801f1a97522a9b8
#
_cell.length_a   1.000
_cell.length_b   1.000
_cell.length_c   1.000
_cell.angle_alpha   90.00
_cell.angle_beta   90.00
_cell.angle_gamma   90.00
#
_symmetry.space_group_name_H-M   'P 1'
#
loop_
_entity.id
_entity.type
_entity.pdbx_description
1 polymer ?
#
loop_
_entity_poly.entity_id
_entity_poly.type
_entity_poly.pdbx_seq_one_letter_code
_entity_poly.pdbx_strand_id
1 'polypeptide(L)'
;DIKFREKPRGWKRFNFTLSYNESDKSYTISSYNGDNHYMRAFLSDMILRPSCYNCQAKSGRSQSDITIGDFWGIETVLPSMDDDKGTSLVLVHTEKGKQIFADAQVKTEVVAYEDAFAHNPAIEHSARAHDHRQGFFKRLDQAPDLLQLIDDELKPTLKQQLRMCYWRFKSIVKRILLGRSIGGGKSQRLNQRTIRRTGVTPVSKSQYEVKAVSFRSKASSWKGYEMKINLYERRN
;
A
#
# COMPACT_ATOMS: atom_id res chain seq x y z
N ASP A 1 -10.45 12.75 -14.29
CA ASP A 1 -9.52 11.63 -14.14
C ASP A 1 -8.85 11.69 -12.76
N ILE A 2 -8.72 10.52 -12.12
CA ILE A 2 -8.05 10.39 -10.82
C ILE A 2 -6.95 9.36 -10.95
N LYS A 3 -5.70 9.79 -10.76
CA LYS A 3 -4.55 8.91 -10.66
C LYS A 3 -4.12 8.79 -9.20
N PHE A 4 -4.55 7.72 -8.56
CA PHE A 4 -4.36 7.50 -7.13
C PHE A 4 -2.88 7.34 -6.74
N ARG A 5 -2.05 6.80 -7.64
CA ARG A 5 -0.62 6.55 -7.45
C ARG A 5 0.15 6.87 -8.73
N GLU A 6 0.23 8.13 -9.08
CA GLU A 6 1.10 8.60 -10.16
C GLU A 6 2.56 8.62 -9.67
N LYS A 7 3.50 8.10 -10.46
CA LYS A 7 4.88 7.84 -10.05
C LYS A 7 5.92 8.72 -10.76
N PRO A 8 5.79 10.04 -10.78
CA PRO A 8 6.75 10.90 -11.47
C PRO A 8 8.15 10.88 -10.84
N ARG A 9 8.22 10.51 -9.56
CA ARG A 9 9.45 10.40 -8.77
C ARG A 9 9.68 8.99 -8.20
N GLY A 10 9.15 7.97 -8.88
CA GLY A 10 9.22 6.58 -8.45
C GLY A 10 8.06 6.14 -7.55
N TRP A 11 8.03 4.83 -7.29
CA TRP A 11 7.01 4.17 -6.48
C TRP A 11 7.00 4.64 -5.03
N LYS A 12 8.17 4.82 -4.45
CA LYS A 12 8.31 5.20 -3.02
C LYS A 12 7.87 6.63 -2.74
N ARG A 13 7.71 7.46 -3.80
CA ARG A 13 7.34 8.89 -3.72
C ARG A 13 6.26 9.24 -4.72
N PHE A 14 5.18 8.46 -4.72
CA PHE A 14 4.05 8.67 -5.64
C PHE A 14 3.23 9.92 -5.29
N ASN A 15 2.57 10.45 -6.30
CA ASN A 15 1.63 11.54 -6.18
C ASN A 15 0.18 11.03 -6.26
N PHE A 16 -0.71 11.78 -5.65
CA PHE A 16 -2.14 11.76 -5.97
C PHE A 16 -2.41 12.89 -6.98
N THR A 17 -3.03 12.56 -8.11
CA THR A 17 -3.29 13.51 -9.18
C THR A 17 -4.78 13.49 -9.52
N LEU A 18 -5.39 14.66 -9.53
CA LEU A 18 -6.77 14.91 -9.91
C LEU A 18 -6.78 15.84 -11.13
N SER A 19 -7.43 15.39 -12.22
CA SER A 19 -7.69 16.24 -13.39
C SER A 19 -9.17 16.40 -13.61
N TYR A 20 -9.65 17.61 -13.81
CA TYR A 20 -11.05 17.93 -14.04
C TYR A 20 -11.19 19.10 -15.03
N ASN A 21 -12.36 19.21 -15.64
CA ASN A 21 -12.69 20.30 -16.54
C ASN A 21 -13.73 21.19 -15.89
N GLU A 22 -13.53 22.48 -16.02
CA GLU A 22 -14.46 23.52 -15.54
C GLU A 22 -14.49 24.64 -16.55
N SER A 23 -15.68 24.97 -17.11
CA SER A 23 -15.90 26.11 -18.03
C SER A 23 -14.84 26.20 -19.14
N ASP A 24 -14.72 25.16 -19.97
CA ASP A 24 -13.76 25.03 -21.09
C ASP A 24 -12.27 25.01 -20.72
N LYS A 25 -11.94 24.97 -19.43
CA LYS A 25 -10.57 24.85 -18.94
C LYS A 25 -10.32 23.52 -18.27
N SER A 26 -9.16 22.94 -18.55
CA SER A 26 -8.69 21.72 -17.87
C SER A 26 -7.74 22.08 -16.74
N TYR A 27 -8.01 21.54 -15.57
CA TYR A 27 -7.18 21.72 -14.37
C TYR A 27 -6.57 20.39 -13.96
N THR A 28 -5.32 20.40 -13.56
CA THR A 28 -4.63 19.24 -13.00
C THR A 28 -3.95 19.62 -11.70
N ILE A 29 -4.33 18.97 -10.63
CA ILE A 29 -3.74 19.12 -9.30
C ILE A 29 -3.00 17.83 -8.99
N SER A 30 -1.69 17.93 -8.80
CA SER A 30 -0.82 16.80 -8.45
C SER A 30 -0.02 17.14 -7.20
N SER A 31 -0.14 16.30 -6.17
CA SER A 31 0.57 16.52 -4.90
C SER A 31 1.18 15.21 -4.39
N TYR A 32 2.32 15.32 -3.71
CA TYR A 32 2.93 14.19 -3.02
C TYR A 32 1.97 13.61 -1.97
N ASN A 33 1.93 12.29 -1.85
CA ASN A 33 0.97 11.62 -0.97
C ASN A 33 1.05 12.07 0.50
N GLY A 34 2.24 12.43 0.98
CA GLY A 34 2.46 12.91 2.34
C GLY A 34 1.96 14.35 2.58
N ASP A 35 1.77 15.14 1.52
CA ASP A 35 1.30 16.51 1.58
C ASP A 35 -0.20 16.61 1.24
N ASN A 36 -0.75 15.59 0.59
CA ASN A 36 -2.16 15.54 0.21
C ASN A 36 -3.04 15.12 1.40
N HIS A 37 -3.99 15.96 1.81
CA HIS A 37 -4.85 15.72 2.97
C HIS A 37 -5.67 14.43 2.84
N TYR A 38 -6.27 14.17 1.67
CA TYR A 38 -7.03 12.94 1.43
C TYR A 38 -6.12 11.71 1.58
N MET A 39 -4.94 11.74 0.97
CA MET A 39 -4.00 10.61 1.05
C MET A 39 -3.48 10.39 2.47
N ARG A 40 -3.23 11.46 3.22
CA ARG A 40 -2.85 11.36 4.64
C ARG A 40 -3.95 10.69 5.47
N ALA A 41 -5.20 11.12 5.30
CA ALA A 41 -6.36 10.52 5.96
C ALA A 41 -6.58 9.06 5.54
N PHE A 42 -6.39 8.75 4.27
CA PHE A 42 -6.50 7.40 3.74
C PHE A 42 -5.39 6.47 4.25
N LEU A 43 -4.13 6.90 4.15
CA LEU A 43 -2.97 6.10 4.57
C LEU A 43 -2.83 5.95 6.09
N SER A 44 -3.54 6.78 6.87
CA SER A 44 -3.66 6.63 8.32
C SER A 44 -4.79 5.69 8.74
N ASP A 45 -5.48 5.05 7.79
CA ASP A 45 -6.65 4.20 8.04
C ASP A 45 -7.83 4.94 8.68
N MET A 46 -7.90 6.28 8.61
CA MET A 46 -8.96 7.07 9.21
C MET A 46 -10.25 7.04 8.41
N ILE A 47 -10.17 7.15 7.07
CA ILE A 47 -11.33 7.28 6.18
C ILE A 47 -11.66 6.02 5.36
N LEU A 48 -11.07 4.88 5.69
CA LEU A 48 -11.38 3.63 5.01
C LEU A 48 -12.86 3.25 5.20
N ARG A 49 -13.39 2.43 4.30
CA ARG A 49 -14.75 1.88 4.44
C ARG A 49 -14.85 0.99 5.68
N PRO A 50 -16.00 0.91 6.35
CA PRO A 50 -16.18 0.02 7.50
C PRO A 50 -15.78 -1.43 7.21
N SER A 51 -16.06 -1.94 6.00
CA SER A 51 -15.67 -3.28 5.54
C SER A 51 -14.15 -3.52 5.52
N CYS A 52 -13.32 -2.47 5.41
CA CYS A 52 -11.86 -2.61 5.45
C CYS A 52 -11.35 -3.07 6.82
N TYR A 53 -12.08 -2.75 7.90
CA TYR A 53 -11.70 -3.11 9.26
C TYR A 53 -12.18 -4.51 9.66
N ASN A 54 -13.06 -5.12 8.88
CA ASN A 54 -13.53 -6.50 9.03
C ASN A 54 -13.58 -7.18 7.66
N CYS A 55 -12.46 -7.19 6.94
CA CYS A 55 -12.38 -7.69 5.59
C CYS A 55 -12.46 -9.22 5.57
N GLN A 56 -13.50 -9.76 4.91
CA GLN A 56 -13.72 -11.20 4.80
C GLN A 56 -12.74 -11.89 3.82
N ALA A 57 -12.06 -11.12 2.97
CA ALA A 57 -11.13 -11.66 1.97
C ALA A 57 -9.70 -11.89 2.47
N LYS A 58 -9.45 -11.72 3.77
CA LYS A 58 -8.11 -11.92 4.35
C LYS A 58 -7.78 -13.39 4.58
N SER A 59 -6.50 -13.71 4.75
CA SER A 59 -6.00 -15.06 5.04
C SER A 59 -6.47 -16.11 4.02
N GLY A 60 -6.43 -15.77 2.73
CA GLY A 60 -6.82 -16.69 1.64
C GLY A 60 -8.32 -16.95 1.50
N ARG A 61 -9.17 -16.27 2.26
CA ARG A 61 -10.64 -16.48 2.23
C ARG A 61 -11.35 -15.77 1.08
N SER A 62 -10.62 -15.06 0.22
CA SER A 62 -11.19 -14.33 -0.93
C SER A 62 -11.82 -15.24 -1.99
N GLN A 63 -11.52 -16.55 -1.98
CA GLN A 63 -11.90 -17.52 -3.01
C GLN A 63 -11.44 -17.13 -4.43
N SER A 64 -10.42 -16.28 -4.52
CA SER A 64 -9.81 -15.87 -5.78
C SER A 64 -8.77 -16.89 -6.23
N ASP A 65 -8.58 -17.03 -7.54
CA ASP A 65 -7.51 -17.85 -8.10
C ASP A 65 -6.14 -17.22 -7.86
N ILE A 66 -6.07 -15.88 -7.88
CA ILE A 66 -4.86 -15.08 -7.69
C ILE A 66 -5.19 -13.85 -6.83
N THR A 67 -4.30 -13.51 -5.90
CA THR A 67 -4.33 -12.23 -5.19
C THR A 67 -3.11 -11.41 -5.58
N ILE A 68 -3.31 -10.15 -5.95
CA ILE A 68 -2.25 -9.22 -6.33
C ILE A 68 -2.26 -8.03 -5.38
N GLY A 69 -1.09 -7.63 -4.91
CA GLY A 69 -0.91 -6.44 -4.08
C GLY A 69 0.44 -5.78 -4.30
N ASP A 70 0.67 -4.67 -3.62
CA ASP A 70 1.98 -4.03 -3.62
C ASP A 70 2.95 -4.84 -2.78
N PHE A 71 4.20 -5.02 -3.23
CA PHE A 71 5.22 -5.70 -2.44
C PHE A 71 6.00 -4.67 -1.60
N TRP A 72 5.47 -4.30 -0.45
CA TRP A 72 6.18 -3.48 0.51
C TRP A 72 7.37 -4.24 1.10
N GLY A 73 8.53 -3.58 1.20
CA GLY A 73 9.74 -4.19 1.72
C GLY A 73 10.55 -4.99 0.69
N ILE A 74 10.20 -4.91 -0.60
CA ILE A 74 10.93 -5.59 -1.67
C ILE A 74 12.43 -5.25 -1.67
N GLU A 75 12.78 -4.02 -1.30
CA GLU A 75 14.16 -3.54 -1.19
C GLU A 75 14.99 -4.30 -0.16
N THR A 76 14.35 -4.96 0.79
CA THR A 76 15.01 -5.77 1.82
C THR A 76 14.93 -7.27 1.54
N VAL A 77 13.81 -7.72 0.97
CA VAL A 77 13.54 -9.13 0.68
C VAL A 77 14.25 -9.57 -0.60
N LEU A 78 14.11 -8.78 -1.67
CA LEU A 78 14.67 -9.10 -2.97
C LEU A 78 15.12 -7.82 -3.71
N PRO A 79 16.28 -7.24 -3.34
CA PRO A 79 16.76 -5.97 -3.89
C PRO A 79 16.91 -5.95 -5.41
N SER A 80 17.15 -7.11 -6.03
CA SER A 80 17.29 -7.26 -7.49
C SER A 80 15.99 -6.98 -8.27
N MET A 81 14.85 -6.97 -7.58
CA MET A 81 13.54 -6.69 -8.14
C MET A 81 13.03 -5.27 -7.78
N ASP A 82 13.79 -4.51 -6.99
CA ASP A 82 13.44 -3.13 -6.61
C ASP A 82 14.00 -2.14 -7.65
N ASP A 83 13.17 -1.75 -8.60
CA ASP A 83 13.50 -0.74 -9.63
C ASP A 83 12.80 0.62 -9.39
N ASP A 84 12.18 0.81 -8.21
CA ASP A 84 11.36 1.96 -7.84
C ASP A 84 10.18 2.26 -8.79
N LYS A 85 9.78 1.30 -9.63
CA LYS A 85 8.55 1.37 -10.44
C LYS A 85 7.37 0.68 -9.77
N GLY A 86 7.66 -0.11 -8.74
CA GLY A 86 6.73 -0.92 -7.98
C GLY A 86 6.72 -2.37 -8.44
N THR A 87 7.08 -3.25 -7.51
CA THR A 87 6.98 -4.69 -7.67
C THR A 87 5.68 -5.17 -7.07
N SER A 88 4.98 -6.06 -7.75
CA SER A 88 3.76 -6.66 -7.23
C SER A 88 4.07 -7.93 -6.46
N LEU A 89 3.38 -8.10 -5.34
CA LEU A 89 3.28 -9.37 -4.61
C LEU A 89 2.11 -10.14 -5.19
N VAL A 90 2.35 -11.39 -5.60
CA VAL A 90 1.33 -12.27 -6.17
C VAL A 90 1.24 -13.54 -5.34
N LEU A 91 0.03 -13.85 -4.89
CA LEU A 91 -0.30 -15.11 -4.23
C LEU A 91 -1.17 -15.91 -5.19
N VAL A 92 -0.73 -17.11 -5.54
CA VAL A 92 -1.46 -18.03 -6.40
C VAL A 92 -2.14 -19.07 -5.52
N HIS A 93 -3.46 -19.20 -5.63
CA HIS A 93 -4.27 -20.00 -4.72
C HIS A 93 -4.76 -21.32 -5.32
N THR A 94 -4.96 -21.37 -6.65
CA THR A 94 -5.56 -22.53 -7.34
C THR A 94 -4.72 -22.98 -8.52
N GLU A 95 -4.96 -24.20 -9.02
CA GLU A 95 -4.33 -24.70 -10.24
C GLU A 95 -4.70 -23.84 -11.46
N LYS A 96 -5.95 -23.34 -11.52
CA LYS A 96 -6.36 -22.39 -12.54
C LYS A 96 -5.55 -21.07 -12.47
N GLY A 97 -5.31 -20.60 -11.24
CA GLY A 97 -4.43 -19.44 -11.01
C GLY A 97 -3.01 -19.68 -11.49
N LYS A 98 -2.46 -20.87 -11.29
CA LYS A 98 -1.13 -21.26 -11.79
C LYS A 98 -1.07 -21.24 -13.31
N GLN A 99 -2.08 -21.79 -13.99
CA GLN A 99 -2.15 -21.78 -15.45
C GLN A 99 -2.21 -20.36 -16.01
N ILE A 100 -3.13 -19.52 -15.49
CA ILE A 100 -3.25 -18.11 -15.90
C ILE A 100 -1.93 -17.37 -15.68
N PHE A 101 -1.25 -17.63 -14.57
CA PHE A 101 0.00 -16.96 -14.25
C PHE A 101 1.18 -17.46 -15.09
N ALA A 102 1.19 -18.75 -15.48
CA ALA A 102 2.21 -19.32 -16.36
C ALA A 102 2.19 -18.69 -17.77
N ASP A 103 0.99 -18.33 -18.26
CA ASP A 103 0.80 -17.68 -19.56
C ASP A 103 1.22 -16.20 -19.53
N ALA A 104 1.36 -15.61 -18.35
CA ALA A 104 1.79 -14.23 -18.19
C ALA A 104 3.30 -14.10 -18.45
N GLN A 105 3.66 -13.38 -19.51
CA GLN A 105 5.07 -13.11 -19.87
C GLN A 105 5.66 -12.01 -18.99
N VAL A 106 5.83 -12.28 -17.70
CA VAL A 106 6.34 -11.32 -16.72
C VAL A 106 7.58 -11.86 -16.02
N LYS A 107 8.49 -10.98 -15.62
CA LYS A 107 9.63 -11.36 -14.78
C LYS A 107 9.13 -11.69 -13.38
N THR A 108 9.40 -12.91 -12.91
CA THR A 108 8.96 -13.40 -11.59
C THR A 108 10.12 -13.99 -10.82
N GLU A 109 10.05 -13.85 -9.50
CA GLU A 109 10.93 -14.53 -8.54
C GLU A 109 10.07 -15.10 -7.42
N VAL A 110 10.37 -16.31 -6.99
CA VAL A 110 9.68 -16.96 -5.87
C VAL A 110 10.24 -16.42 -4.56
N VAL A 111 9.36 -16.14 -3.60
CA VAL A 111 9.71 -15.57 -2.29
C VAL A 111 9.05 -16.42 -1.21
N ALA A 112 9.73 -16.60 -0.07
CA ALA A 112 9.12 -17.25 1.08
C ALA A 112 7.93 -16.42 1.60
N TYR A 113 6.86 -17.09 1.98
CA TYR A 113 5.64 -16.46 2.47
C TYR A 113 5.92 -15.55 3.69
N GLU A 114 6.75 -16.02 4.59
CA GLU A 114 7.14 -15.32 5.82
C GLU A 114 7.84 -13.99 5.53
N ASP A 115 8.74 -13.97 4.55
CA ASP A 115 9.47 -12.78 4.15
C ASP A 115 8.53 -11.75 3.50
N ALA A 116 7.62 -12.22 2.64
CA ALA A 116 6.59 -11.38 2.05
C ALA A 116 5.63 -10.84 3.11
N PHE A 117 5.13 -11.67 4.02
CA PHE A 117 4.19 -11.31 5.07
C PHE A 117 4.78 -10.31 6.08
N ALA A 118 6.06 -10.45 6.43
CA ALA A 118 6.73 -9.56 7.39
C ALA A 118 6.57 -8.07 7.05
N HIS A 119 6.49 -7.74 5.77
CA HIS A 119 6.32 -6.38 5.26
C HIS A 119 4.90 -6.08 4.76
N ASN A 120 4.06 -7.12 4.58
CA ASN A 120 2.72 -7.00 4.02
C ASN A 120 1.66 -7.68 4.92
N PRO A 121 1.51 -7.24 6.18
CA PRO A 121 0.57 -7.87 7.12
C PRO A 121 -0.88 -7.78 6.66
N ALA A 122 -1.18 -6.90 5.72
CA ALA A 122 -2.49 -6.79 5.09
C ALA A 122 -2.93 -8.03 4.29
N ILE A 123 -2.03 -8.98 4.04
CA ILE A 123 -2.37 -10.29 3.45
C ILE A 123 -3.31 -11.06 4.39
N GLU A 124 -3.00 -11.07 5.69
CA GLU A 124 -3.75 -11.84 6.70
C GLU A 124 -4.67 -10.97 7.55
N HIS A 125 -4.32 -9.70 7.77
CA HIS A 125 -5.01 -8.86 8.73
C HIS A 125 -5.80 -7.74 8.05
N SER A 126 -6.98 -7.45 8.60
CA SER A 126 -7.76 -6.27 8.25
C SER A 126 -7.05 -5.00 8.72
N ALA A 127 -7.34 -3.86 8.10
CA ALA A 127 -6.88 -2.57 8.57
C ALA A 127 -7.38 -2.31 10.00
N ARG A 128 -6.58 -1.62 10.80
CA ARG A 128 -7.00 -1.15 12.12
C ARG A 128 -7.58 0.25 11.98
N ALA A 129 -8.79 0.46 12.51
CA ALA A 129 -9.38 1.79 12.51
C ALA A 129 -8.50 2.78 13.30
N HIS A 130 -8.32 3.98 12.74
CA HIS A 130 -7.63 5.07 13.42
C HIS A 130 -8.37 5.46 14.70
N ASP A 131 -7.65 5.74 15.78
CA ASP A 131 -8.27 6.02 17.09
C ASP A 131 -9.21 7.25 17.04
N HIS A 132 -8.92 8.22 16.18
CA HIS A 132 -9.73 9.44 16.00
C HIS A 132 -10.86 9.31 14.95
N ARG A 133 -11.04 8.14 14.32
CA ARG A 133 -12.03 7.95 13.26
C ARG A 133 -13.46 8.36 13.66
N GLN A 134 -13.91 7.96 14.84
CA GLN A 134 -15.26 8.30 15.29
C GLN A 134 -15.43 9.81 15.49
N GLY A 135 -14.43 10.47 16.07
CA GLY A 135 -14.41 11.92 16.25
C GLY A 135 -14.44 12.67 14.91
N PHE A 136 -13.65 12.20 13.95
CA PHE A 136 -13.62 12.75 12.60
C PHE A 136 -15.01 12.74 11.95
N PHE A 137 -15.68 11.56 11.89
CA PHE A 137 -16.97 11.43 11.23
C PHE A 137 -18.11 12.17 11.97
N LYS A 138 -18.04 12.30 13.30
CA LYS A 138 -19.02 13.11 14.07
C LYS A 138 -18.92 14.60 13.73
N ARG A 139 -17.73 15.09 13.38
CA ARG A 139 -17.49 16.51 13.07
C ARG A 139 -17.56 16.83 11.59
N LEU A 140 -17.57 15.80 10.73
CA LEU A 140 -17.45 15.95 9.27
C LEU A 140 -18.52 16.87 8.69
N ASP A 141 -19.80 16.65 9.05
CA ASP A 141 -20.93 17.41 8.50
C ASP A 141 -21.03 18.86 9.06
N GLN A 142 -20.32 19.13 10.15
CA GLN A 142 -20.32 20.44 10.83
C GLN A 142 -19.04 21.23 10.60
N ALA A 143 -18.03 20.63 9.96
CA ALA A 143 -16.74 21.25 9.76
C ALA A 143 -16.81 22.30 8.63
N PRO A 144 -16.48 23.56 8.89
CA PRO A 144 -16.45 24.60 7.86
C PRO A 144 -15.29 24.37 6.87
N ASP A 145 -14.24 23.71 7.30
CA ASP A 145 -13.05 23.37 6.51
C ASP A 145 -12.64 21.89 6.76
N LEU A 146 -12.84 21.07 5.74
CA LEU A 146 -12.50 19.65 5.77
C LEU A 146 -10.98 19.43 5.86
N LEU A 147 -10.18 20.26 5.19
CA LEU A 147 -8.72 20.10 5.19
C LEU A 147 -8.16 20.38 6.59
N GLN A 148 -8.66 21.44 7.23
CA GLN A 148 -8.31 21.74 8.62
C GLN A 148 -8.76 20.64 9.58
N LEU A 149 -9.95 20.07 9.40
CA LEU A 149 -10.42 18.93 10.21
C LEU A 149 -9.48 17.72 10.09
N ILE A 150 -9.04 17.39 8.87
CA ILE A 150 -8.08 16.31 8.65
C ILE A 150 -6.75 16.58 9.37
N ASP A 151 -6.25 17.81 9.26
CA ASP A 151 -5.00 18.19 9.92
C ASP A 151 -5.12 18.10 11.44
N ASP A 152 -6.21 18.57 12.01
CA ASP A 152 -6.45 18.52 13.46
C ASP A 152 -6.51 17.08 14.00
N GLU A 153 -7.21 16.20 13.28
CA GLU A 153 -7.32 14.79 13.69
C GLU A 153 -6.02 14.00 13.49
N LEU A 154 -5.18 14.39 12.55
CA LEU A 154 -3.90 13.75 12.28
C LEU A 154 -2.72 14.40 13.01
N LYS A 155 -2.94 15.44 13.83
CA LYS A 155 -1.88 16.04 14.65
C LYS A 155 -1.29 14.97 15.59
N PRO A 156 0.03 14.78 15.55
CA PRO A 156 0.65 13.84 16.46
C PRO A 156 0.54 14.33 17.91
N THR A 157 0.19 13.43 18.81
CA THR A 157 0.19 13.71 20.25
C THR A 157 1.60 14.10 20.75
N LEU A 158 1.71 14.80 21.88
CA LEU A 158 3.00 15.15 22.49
C LEU A 158 3.90 13.92 22.65
N LYS A 159 3.34 12.79 23.07
CA LYS A 159 4.07 11.52 23.21
C LYS A 159 4.62 11.04 21.86
N GLN A 160 3.84 11.15 20.80
CA GLN A 160 4.27 10.80 19.44
C GLN A 160 5.33 11.79 18.94
N GLN A 161 5.19 13.09 19.20
CA GLN A 161 6.16 14.12 18.85
C GLN A 161 7.52 13.86 19.54
N LEU A 162 7.52 13.63 20.85
CA LEU A 162 8.74 13.30 21.61
C LEU A 162 9.40 12.02 21.08
N ARG A 163 8.60 11.00 20.75
CA ARG A 163 9.11 9.76 20.15
C ARG A 163 9.72 10.01 18.78
N MET A 164 9.11 10.85 17.94
CA MET A 164 9.67 11.22 16.64
C MET A 164 10.98 12.01 16.81
N CYS A 165 11.04 12.97 17.73
CA CYS A 165 12.26 13.70 18.05
C CYS A 165 13.39 12.77 18.52
N TYR A 166 13.08 11.83 19.41
CA TYR A 166 14.04 10.81 19.87
C TYR A 166 14.59 9.97 18.71
N TRP A 167 13.72 9.47 17.81
CA TRP A 167 14.16 8.68 16.67
C TRP A 167 14.96 9.50 15.65
N ARG A 168 14.58 10.76 15.43
CA ARG A 168 15.36 11.69 14.59
C ARG A 168 16.76 11.91 15.19
N PHE A 169 16.84 12.21 16.47
CA PHE A 169 18.11 12.37 17.17
C PHE A 169 18.97 11.09 17.07
N LYS A 170 18.41 9.93 17.40
CA LYS A 170 19.10 8.64 17.26
C LYS A 170 19.60 8.38 15.84
N SER A 171 18.85 8.74 14.82
CA SER A 171 19.26 8.58 13.42
C SER A 171 20.41 9.52 13.03
N ILE A 172 20.42 10.74 13.56
CA ILE A 172 21.51 11.70 13.38
C ILE A 172 22.79 11.20 14.04
N VAL A 173 22.70 10.81 15.31
CA VAL A 173 23.84 10.25 16.08
C VAL A 173 24.40 9.03 15.36
N LYS A 174 23.54 8.10 14.93
CA LYS A 174 23.97 6.92 14.17
C LYS A 174 24.69 7.31 12.87
N ARG A 175 24.25 8.36 12.20
CA ARG A 175 24.87 8.85 10.97
C ARG A 175 26.22 9.48 11.20
N ILE A 176 26.38 10.24 12.29
CA ILE A 176 27.65 10.86 12.69
C ILE A 176 28.67 9.77 13.06
N LEU A 177 28.24 8.80 13.90
CA LEU A 177 29.14 7.75 14.42
C LEU A 177 29.57 6.73 13.35
N LEU A 178 28.72 6.46 12.33
CA LEU A 178 28.99 5.42 11.34
C LEU A 178 29.45 5.95 9.98
N GLY A 179 29.68 7.27 9.83
CA GLY A 179 30.28 7.88 8.62
C GLY A 179 29.56 7.57 7.30
N ARG A 180 28.29 7.15 7.29
CA ARG A 180 27.58 6.73 6.08
C ARG A 180 26.81 7.87 5.44
N SER A 181 27.18 8.16 4.19
CA SER A 181 26.45 8.99 3.23
C SER A 181 25.02 8.54 3.02
N ILE A 182 24.14 9.51 2.69
CA ILE A 182 22.68 9.36 2.63
C ILE A 182 22.31 8.65 1.33
N GLY A 183 21.88 7.40 1.42
CA GLY A 183 20.97 6.79 0.47
C GLY A 183 19.54 6.82 1.07
N GLY A 184 18.61 7.51 0.40
CA GLY A 184 17.27 7.74 0.95
C GLY A 184 16.42 6.47 1.01
N GLY A 185 15.70 6.30 2.09
CA GLY A 185 14.70 5.26 2.26
C GLY A 185 14.29 5.19 3.73
N LYS A 186 13.33 6.03 4.14
CA LYS A 186 12.64 5.80 5.43
C LYS A 186 11.66 4.66 5.25
N SER A 187 12.13 3.41 5.47
CA SER A 187 11.24 2.29 5.77
C SER A 187 10.46 2.63 7.05
N GLN A 188 9.14 2.71 6.93
CA GLN A 188 8.25 2.66 8.10
C GLN A 188 8.41 1.27 8.71
N ARG A 189 9.23 1.15 9.76
CA ARG A 189 9.25 -0.06 10.58
C ARG A 189 7.92 -0.15 11.31
N LEU A 190 6.99 -0.91 10.75
CA LEU A 190 5.81 -1.35 11.47
C LEU A 190 6.26 -2.11 12.73
N ASN A 191 5.60 -1.78 13.83
CA ASN A 191 5.91 -2.21 15.16
C ASN A 191 5.63 -3.72 15.31
N GLN A 192 6.65 -4.58 15.30
CA GLN A 192 6.56 -6.03 15.47
C GLN A 192 5.94 -6.49 16.82
N ARG A 193 5.57 -5.57 17.70
CA ARG A 193 5.05 -5.90 19.04
C ARG A 193 3.56 -6.22 19.12
N THR A 194 2.77 -6.05 18.03
CA THR A 194 1.30 -6.25 18.07
C THR A 194 0.84 -7.65 17.66
N ILE A 195 1.74 -8.53 17.17
CA ILE A 195 1.38 -9.82 16.56
C ILE A 195 1.01 -10.93 17.59
N ARG A 196 1.13 -10.69 18.89
CA ARG A 196 0.97 -11.76 19.91
C ARG A 196 -0.43 -11.93 20.53
N ARG A 197 -1.51 -11.35 19.99
CA ARG A 197 -2.83 -11.40 20.67
C ARG A 197 -4.06 -11.63 19.81
N THR A 198 -4.02 -12.47 18.80
CA THR A 198 -5.26 -12.99 18.23
C THR A 198 -5.10 -14.49 17.96
N GLY A 199 -5.79 -15.29 18.75
CA GLY A 199 -5.81 -16.75 18.63
C GLY A 199 -6.62 -17.22 17.43
N VAL A 200 -6.18 -16.87 16.23
CA VAL A 200 -6.68 -17.46 14.98
C VAL A 200 -5.67 -18.52 14.57
N THR A 201 -6.09 -19.79 14.54
CA THR A 201 -5.30 -20.88 14.00
C THR A 201 -4.90 -20.57 12.56
N PRO A 202 -3.60 -20.58 12.23
CA PRO A 202 -3.15 -20.33 10.87
C PRO A 202 -3.66 -21.43 9.95
N VAL A 203 -4.32 -21.06 8.86
CA VAL A 203 -4.49 -21.94 7.71
C VAL A 203 -3.09 -22.35 7.28
N SER A 204 -2.89 -23.65 7.00
CA SER A 204 -1.59 -24.23 6.64
C SER A 204 -0.87 -23.37 5.59
N LYS A 205 0.24 -22.78 5.98
CA LYS A 205 1.05 -21.82 5.19
C LYS A 205 1.68 -22.42 3.94
N SER A 206 1.68 -23.75 3.83
CA SER A 206 2.29 -24.52 2.73
C SER A 206 1.47 -24.53 1.43
N GLN A 207 0.29 -23.88 1.40
CA GLN A 207 -0.63 -23.93 0.25
C GLN A 207 -0.44 -22.82 -0.78
N TYR A 208 0.41 -21.80 -0.51
CA TYR A 208 0.51 -20.64 -1.40
C TYR A 208 1.89 -20.53 -2.02
N GLU A 209 1.94 -20.48 -3.35
CA GLU A 209 3.13 -20.04 -4.06
C GLU A 209 3.14 -18.51 -4.10
N VAL A 210 4.16 -17.90 -3.49
CA VAL A 210 4.33 -16.45 -3.39
C VAL A 210 5.37 -16.00 -4.41
N LYS A 211 5.02 -15.04 -5.26
CA LYS A 211 5.90 -14.52 -6.30
C LYS A 211 6.02 -13.01 -6.23
N ALA A 212 7.24 -12.51 -6.41
CA ALA A 212 7.51 -11.12 -6.72
C ALA A 212 7.42 -10.94 -8.25
N VAL A 213 6.68 -9.95 -8.73
CA VAL A 213 6.45 -9.71 -10.14
C VAL A 213 6.83 -8.30 -10.52
N SER A 214 7.73 -8.14 -11.48
CA SER A 214 8.07 -6.87 -12.09
C SER A 214 7.54 -6.82 -13.52
N PHE A 215 6.69 -5.84 -13.81
CA PHE A 215 6.20 -5.57 -15.15
C PHE A 215 7.22 -4.68 -15.88
N ARG A 216 8.17 -5.27 -16.60
CA ARG A 216 9.01 -4.51 -17.53
C ARG A 216 8.24 -4.25 -18.80
N SER A 217 7.75 -3.03 -19.00
CA SER A 217 7.35 -2.61 -20.34
C SER A 217 8.61 -2.50 -21.22
N LYS A 218 8.76 -3.41 -22.17
CA LYS A 218 9.55 -3.13 -23.36
C LYS A 218 8.68 -2.21 -24.21
N ALA A 219 8.76 -0.92 -24.07
CA ALA A 219 8.50 -0.01 -25.18
C ALA A 219 8.17 1.41 -24.70
N SER A 220 8.71 2.33 -25.43
CA SER A 220 8.40 3.75 -25.54
C SER A 220 7.02 4.05 -26.19
N SER A 221 6.00 3.21 -26.01
CA SER A 221 4.64 3.49 -26.50
C SER A 221 3.58 2.78 -25.68
N TRP A 222 3.21 3.37 -24.55
CA TRP A 222 1.95 3.04 -23.88
C TRP A 222 0.80 3.77 -24.59
N LYS A 223 0.34 3.23 -25.73
CA LYS A 223 -1.01 3.44 -26.21
C LYS A 223 -1.85 2.35 -25.55
N GLY A 224 -2.70 2.76 -24.62
CA GLY A 224 -3.82 2.07 -24.01
C GLY A 224 -3.93 0.56 -24.22
N TYR A 225 -3.47 -0.25 -23.26
CA TYR A 225 -4.04 -1.57 -23.09
C TYR A 225 -5.32 -1.42 -22.26
N GLU A 226 -6.45 -1.31 -22.93
CA GLU A 226 -7.75 -1.70 -22.37
C GLU A 226 -7.67 -3.18 -22.02
N MET A 227 -7.56 -3.49 -20.75
CA MET A 227 -7.81 -4.83 -20.26
C MET A 227 -9.32 -5.03 -20.36
N LYS A 228 -9.79 -5.60 -21.48
CA LYS A 228 -11.17 -6.07 -21.61
C LYS A 228 -11.33 -7.23 -20.65
N ILE A 229 -11.78 -6.93 -19.44
CA ILE A 229 -12.32 -7.93 -18.53
C ILE A 229 -13.66 -8.32 -19.12
N ASN A 230 -13.71 -9.43 -19.85
CA ASN A 230 -14.97 -10.07 -20.18
C ASN A 230 -15.58 -10.59 -18.89
N LEU A 231 -16.49 -9.82 -18.32
CA LEU A 231 -17.41 -10.29 -17.31
C LEU A 231 -18.29 -11.37 -17.94
N TYR A 232 -17.97 -12.62 -17.72
CA TYR A 232 -18.88 -13.71 -18.00
C TYR A 232 -20.08 -13.55 -17.08
N GLU A 233 -21.21 -13.09 -17.65
CA GLU A 233 -22.52 -13.22 -17.03
C GLU A 233 -22.77 -14.71 -16.73
N ARG A 234 -22.84 -15.07 -15.46
CA ARG A 234 -23.50 -16.31 -15.07
C ARG A 234 -25.00 -16.10 -15.32
N ARG A 235 -25.49 -16.62 -16.42
CA ARG A 235 -26.90 -16.97 -16.54
C ARG A 235 -27.09 -18.31 -15.86
N ASN A 236 -27.96 -18.31 -14.85
CA ASN A 236 -28.70 -19.41 -14.17
C ASN A 236 -27.96 -20.71 -13.93
#